data_bf68f38473a6ff5f59e0741266021f0e
#
_entry.id   bf68f38473a6ff5f59e0741266021f0e
#
_cell.length_a   1.000
_cell.length_b   1.000
_cell.length_c   1.000
_cell.angle_alpha   90.00
_cell.angle_beta   90.00
_cell.angle_gamma   90.00
#
_symmetry.space_group_name_H-M   'P 1'
#
loop_
_entity.id
_entity.type
_entity.pdbx_description
1 polymer ?
#
loop_
_entity_poly.entity_id
_entity_poly.type
_entity_poly.pdbx_seq_one_letter_code
_entity_poly.pdbx_strand_id
1 'polypeptide(L)' 'MEKALICLAAALAIGMCAIATAWAQSRIGAAGAGTIAERPELTGTVIILLAIPETMVILGFVVATMILNR' A
#
# COMPACT_ATOMS: atom_id res chain seq x y z
N MET A 1 24.47 16.69 3.91
CA MET A 1 24.08 15.75 4.98
C MET A 1 22.60 15.85 5.30
N GLU A 2 22.15 17.04 5.59
CA GLU A 2 20.75 17.29 5.90
C GLU A 2 19.82 16.88 4.76
N LYS A 3 20.16 17.23 3.53
CA LYS A 3 19.38 16.87 2.36
C LYS A 3 19.33 15.36 2.17
N ALA A 4 20.42 14.67 2.43
CA ALA A 4 20.45 13.21 2.34
C ALA A 4 19.54 12.58 3.38
N LEU A 5 19.48 13.13 4.59
CA LEU A 5 18.60 12.64 5.64
C LEU A 5 17.13 12.87 5.29
N ILE A 6 16.81 14.00 4.68
CA ILE A 6 15.45 14.30 4.22
C ILE A 6 15.04 13.30 3.15
N CYS A 7 15.90 13.05 2.18
CA CYS A 7 15.61 12.07 1.12
C CYS A 7 15.44 10.66 1.68
N LEU A 8 16.28 10.29 2.64
CA LEU A 8 16.18 8.98 3.30
C LEU A 8 14.87 8.86 4.06
N ALA A 9 14.47 9.91 4.78
CA ALA A 9 13.20 9.91 5.53
C ALA A 9 12.02 9.75 4.59
N ALA A 10 12.02 10.44 3.45
CA ALA A 10 10.95 10.32 2.46
C ALA A 10 10.91 8.91 1.87
N ALA A 11 12.07 8.36 1.54
CA ALA A 11 12.17 7.00 1.01
C ALA A 11 11.65 5.97 1.99
N LEU A 12 11.98 6.12 3.29
CA LEU A 12 11.48 5.22 4.32
C LEU A 12 9.96 5.34 4.50
N ALA A 13 9.42 6.56 4.45
CA ALA A 13 7.99 6.76 4.59
C ALA A 13 7.20 5.99 3.53
N ILE A 14 7.55 6.16 2.26
CA ILE A 14 6.85 5.47 1.18
C ILE A 14 7.23 3.99 1.11
N GLY A 15 8.51 3.67 1.33
CA GLY A 15 9.00 2.30 1.23
C GLY A 15 8.39 1.38 2.27
N MET A 16 8.29 1.82 3.51
CA MET A 16 7.67 1.01 4.57
C MET A 16 6.19 0.80 4.30
N CYS A 17 5.49 1.83 3.83
CA CYS A 17 4.09 1.70 3.44
C CYS A 17 3.93 0.74 2.28
N ALA A 18 4.82 0.80 1.28
CA ALA A 18 4.76 -0.07 0.11
C ALA A 18 4.97 -1.53 0.49
N ILE A 19 5.93 -1.82 1.37
CA ILE A 19 6.18 -3.18 1.83
C ILE A 19 4.99 -3.73 2.60
N ALA A 20 4.45 -2.95 3.52
CA ALA A 20 3.29 -3.36 4.30
C ALA A 20 2.07 -3.60 3.42
N THR A 21 1.85 -2.72 2.45
CA THR A 21 0.73 -2.84 1.51
C THR A 21 0.90 -4.09 0.63
N ALA A 22 2.12 -4.32 0.14
CA ALA A 22 2.40 -5.50 -0.69
C ALA A 22 2.13 -6.78 0.08
N TRP A 23 2.51 -6.83 1.34
CA TRP A 23 2.24 -8.00 2.18
C TRP A 23 0.74 -8.21 2.35
N ALA A 24 0.01 -7.15 2.71
CA ALA A 24 -1.44 -7.23 2.90
C ALA A 24 -2.12 -7.67 1.59
N GLN A 25 -1.75 -7.06 0.47
CA GLN A 25 -2.35 -7.39 -0.82
C GLN A 25 -2.02 -8.81 -1.27
N SER A 26 -0.84 -9.32 -0.96
CA SER A 26 -0.50 -10.69 -1.33
C SER A 26 -1.39 -11.70 -0.59
N ARG A 27 -1.70 -11.44 0.67
CA ARG A 27 -2.57 -12.32 1.46
C ARG A 27 -4.03 -12.19 1.06
N ILE A 28 -4.50 -10.96 0.91
CA ILE A 28 -5.89 -10.71 0.49
C ILE A 28 -6.11 -11.24 -0.91
N GLY A 29 -5.15 -11.03 -1.81
CA GLY A 29 -5.25 -11.50 -3.18
C GLY A 29 -5.32 -13.01 -3.29
N ALA A 30 -4.48 -13.72 -2.52
CA ALA A 30 -4.49 -15.17 -2.53
C ALA A 30 -5.80 -15.72 -1.99
N ALA A 31 -6.26 -15.21 -0.85
CA ALA A 31 -7.54 -15.63 -0.26
C ALA A 31 -8.71 -15.20 -1.15
N GLY A 32 -8.64 -14.01 -1.72
CA GLY A 32 -9.68 -13.47 -2.58
C GLY A 32 -9.82 -14.24 -3.88
N ALA A 33 -8.72 -14.70 -4.46
CA ALA A 33 -8.77 -15.51 -5.67
C ALA A 33 -9.51 -16.80 -5.42
N GLY A 34 -9.29 -17.45 -4.28
CA GLY A 34 -10.03 -18.64 -3.89
C GLY A 34 -11.52 -18.36 -3.67
N THR A 35 -11.81 -17.23 -3.04
CA THR A 35 -13.20 -16.81 -2.80
C THR A 35 -13.93 -16.56 -4.12
N ILE A 36 -13.31 -15.87 -5.06
CA ILE A 36 -13.91 -15.59 -6.37
C ILE A 36 -14.14 -16.87 -7.15
N ALA A 37 -13.23 -17.84 -7.03
CA ALA A 37 -13.39 -19.13 -7.70
C ALA A 37 -14.63 -19.87 -7.24
N GLU A 38 -14.95 -19.80 -5.94
CA GLU A 38 -16.14 -20.45 -5.38
C GLU A 38 -17.38 -19.57 -5.46
N ARG A 39 -17.21 -18.26 -5.32
CA ARG A 39 -18.31 -17.29 -5.28
C ARG A 39 -17.98 -16.06 -6.13
N PRO A 40 -18.17 -16.13 -7.44
CA PRO A 40 -17.87 -15.01 -8.34
C PRO A 40 -18.58 -13.71 -7.98
N GLU A 41 -19.75 -13.79 -7.33
CA GLU A 41 -20.50 -12.61 -6.90
C GLU A 41 -19.78 -11.77 -5.85
N LEU A 42 -18.73 -12.31 -5.22
CA LEU A 42 -17.94 -11.58 -4.22
C LEU A 42 -16.76 -10.82 -4.83
N THR A 43 -16.63 -10.78 -6.14
CA THR A 43 -15.54 -10.08 -6.82
C THR A 43 -15.44 -8.62 -6.37
N GLY A 44 -16.56 -7.91 -6.31
CA GLY A 44 -16.55 -6.51 -5.87
C GLY A 44 -16.07 -6.34 -4.45
N THR A 45 -16.47 -7.25 -3.56
CA THR A 45 -16.01 -7.21 -2.16
C THR A 45 -14.51 -7.43 -2.06
N VAL A 46 -13.97 -8.37 -2.83
CA VAL A 46 -12.52 -8.65 -2.83
C VAL A 46 -11.75 -7.44 -3.34
N ILE A 47 -12.25 -6.79 -4.39
CA ILE A 47 -11.61 -5.58 -4.93
C ILE A 47 -11.56 -4.47 -3.87
N ILE A 48 -12.64 -4.28 -3.12
CA ILE A 48 -12.68 -3.30 -2.04
C ILE A 48 -11.64 -3.63 -0.97
N LEU A 49 -11.53 -4.90 -0.59
CA LEU A 49 -10.54 -5.33 0.40
C LEU A 49 -9.11 -5.10 -0.08
N LEU A 50 -8.85 -5.25 -1.38
CA LEU A 50 -7.54 -4.97 -1.95
C LEU A 50 -7.24 -3.48 -1.99
N ALA A 51 -8.27 -2.65 -2.16
CA ALA A 51 -8.11 -1.20 -2.23
C ALA A 51 -7.76 -0.57 -0.88
N ILE A 52 -8.18 -1.17 0.22
CA ILE A 52 -7.93 -0.62 1.56
C ILE A 52 -6.42 -0.49 1.87
N PRO A 53 -5.59 -1.52 1.69
CA PRO A 53 -4.14 -1.36 1.90
C PRO A 53 -3.50 -0.36 0.95
N GLU A 54 -4.06 -0.18 -0.24
CA GLU A 54 -3.55 0.77 -1.22
C GLU A 54 -3.60 2.21 -0.69
N THR A 55 -4.58 2.55 0.14
CA THR A 55 -4.65 3.89 0.74
C THR A 55 -3.45 4.18 1.62
N MET A 56 -2.86 3.16 2.22
CA MET A 56 -1.66 3.31 3.04
C MET A 56 -0.48 3.81 2.21
N VAL A 57 -0.29 3.26 1.00
CA VAL A 57 0.76 3.70 0.09
C VAL A 57 0.49 5.12 -0.39
N ILE A 58 -0.76 5.44 -0.71
CA ILE A 58 -1.13 6.78 -1.15
C ILE A 58 -0.82 7.81 -0.07
N LEU A 59 -1.18 7.52 1.18
CA LEU A 59 -0.87 8.40 2.30
C LEU A 59 0.64 8.50 2.54
N GLY A 60 1.35 7.39 2.41
CA GLY A 60 2.81 7.38 2.51
C GLY A 60 3.45 8.24 1.44
N PHE A 61 2.92 8.21 0.23
CA PHE A 61 3.38 9.06 -0.87
C PHE A 61 3.18 10.54 -0.53
N VAL A 62 2.02 10.90 0.00
CA VAL A 62 1.73 12.27 0.41
C VAL A 62 2.72 12.73 1.47
N VAL A 63 2.96 11.91 2.49
CA VAL A 63 3.91 12.22 3.55
C VAL A 63 5.32 12.38 2.99
N ALA A 64 5.74 11.48 2.09
CA ALA A 64 7.05 11.55 1.47
C ALA A 64 7.22 12.85 0.69
N THR A 65 6.19 13.25 -0.05
CA THR A 65 6.20 14.51 -0.80
C THR A 65 6.33 15.71 0.13
N MET A 66 5.60 15.70 1.24
CA MET A 66 5.68 16.77 2.23
C MET A 66 7.08 16.86 2.85
N ILE A 67 7.69 15.72 3.11
CA ILE A 67 9.06 15.69 3.65
C ILE A 67 10.05 16.30 2.66
N LEU A 68 9.93 15.94 1.37
CA LEU A 68 10.83 16.42 0.34
C LEU A 68 10.70 17.92 0.09
N ASN A 69 9.53 18.48 0.36
CA ASN A 69 9.27 19.90 0.13
C ASN A 69 9.56 20.79 1.34
N ARG A 70 10.24 20.30 2.31
CA ARG A 70 10.61 21.07 3.51
C ARG A 70 11.70 22.10 3.29
#